data_41e85d36dd4e0eb9e84667f186d29d65
#
_entry.id   41e85d36dd4e0eb9e84667f186d29d65
#
_cell.length_a   1.000
_cell.length_b   1.000
_cell.length_c   1.000
_cell.angle_alpha   90.00
_cell.angle_beta   90.00
_cell.angle_gamma   90.00
#
_symmetry.space_group_name_H-M   'P 1'
#
loop_
_entity.id
_entity.type
_entity.pdbx_description
1 polymer ?
#
loop_
_entity_poly.entity_id
_entity_poly.type
_entity_poly.pdbx_seq_one_letter_code
_entity_poly.pdbx_strand_id
1 'polypeptide(L)'
;MILSGLSLPLLSLGGLLETFAAPASAAAAAPFDDGTVPGLAKALAARPYRHPENVLPPALAKVGYDQYRDFRYRAAKALWRGDGLPFQAQFFHRGFLFKDRVDVYTVQGGRAKPFPFSTDLFDYAPQPVPEVGDVGFAGFRLHAPINRPDYFDEVCTFLGASYFRAVAKGLNYGLSSRGLALGTGEPAAEEFPAFTTFWLERPAAGARAIVVHALLDSPSAAGAFRFAIDPGEETVFDVDMRLYPRVELAHVGIAPLTSMFEFDPSDRVGVDDYRPAVHDSDGLAMLNGKGEQLWRQLQNPPTLQHSGFQDANPRGFGLMQRKRHYADFQDAEANYQNRPSLWVEPQGGWGEGEVHLVEIPTGDEYHDNIVAFWRPALPIAAGREHRWRYRLHWCREHAWKPELATVEATRIGAAHDGARLVVVDLAGGRLSKLAGDAKPQVDAGASQGALRNAVAYRNADTGSWRMSFELDPGGARVSELRARLIDAQGPLSETWLYRWMA
;
A
#
# COMPACT_ATOMS: atom_id res chain seq x y z
N MET A 1 4.35 -9.85 -67.64
CA MET A 1 5.59 -9.52 -66.95
C MET A 1 5.27 -9.53 -65.46
N ILE A 2 5.77 -10.54 -64.76
CA ILE A 2 5.38 -10.97 -63.42
C ILE A 2 6.23 -10.18 -62.43
N LEU A 3 5.61 -9.50 -61.47
CA LEU A 3 6.27 -8.94 -60.30
C LEU A 3 5.79 -9.70 -59.04
N SER A 4 6.68 -10.53 -58.53
CA SER A 4 6.53 -11.31 -57.33
C SER A 4 6.64 -10.39 -56.12
N GLY A 5 5.58 -10.28 -55.32
CA GLY A 5 5.59 -9.65 -53.99
C GLY A 5 5.93 -10.70 -52.96
N LEU A 6 7.09 -10.53 -52.27
CA LEU A 6 7.41 -11.27 -51.07
C LEU A 6 6.48 -10.83 -49.92
N SER A 7 5.58 -11.72 -49.53
CA SER A 7 4.83 -11.63 -48.30
C SER A 7 5.66 -12.20 -47.14
N LEU A 8 6.15 -11.34 -46.23
CA LEU A 8 6.62 -11.72 -44.93
C LEU A 8 5.44 -12.25 -44.12
N PRO A 9 5.57 -13.37 -43.38
CA PRO A 9 4.52 -13.83 -42.52
C PRO A 9 4.45 -12.91 -41.28
N LEU A 10 3.36 -12.18 -41.13
CA LEU A 10 2.93 -11.66 -39.84
C LEU A 10 2.69 -12.88 -38.91
N LEU A 11 3.67 -13.19 -38.08
CA LEU A 11 3.47 -14.06 -36.93
C LEU A 11 2.42 -13.40 -36.03
N SER A 12 1.21 -13.95 -36.07
CA SER A 12 0.08 -13.46 -35.31
C SER A 12 0.35 -13.57 -33.80
N LEU A 13 0.54 -12.44 -33.13
CA LEU A 13 0.48 -12.33 -31.66
C LEU A 13 -0.83 -12.89 -31.09
N GLY A 14 -1.84 -13.18 -31.91
CA GLY A 14 -3.11 -13.79 -31.53
C GLY A 14 -3.00 -15.19 -30.93
N GLY A 15 -2.00 -15.98 -31.32
CA GLY A 15 -1.82 -17.34 -30.81
C GLY A 15 -1.34 -17.41 -29.35
N LEU A 16 -0.64 -16.38 -28.85
CA LEU A 16 -0.18 -16.32 -27.46
C LEU A 16 -1.33 -16.04 -26.47
N LEU A 17 -2.30 -15.21 -26.85
CA LEU A 17 -3.48 -14.91 -26.00
C LEU A 17 -4.47 -16.07 -25.95
N GLU A 18 -4.64 -16.82 -27.05
CA GLU A 18 -5.49 -18.01 -27.07
C GLU A 18 -4.91 -19.16 -26.23
N THR A 19 -3.56 -19.26 -26.13
CA THR A 19 -2.91 -20.30 -25.32
C THR A 19 -3.07 -20.06 -23.81
N PHE A 20 -3.24 -18.81 -23.39
CA PHE A 20 -3.47 -18.44 -21.98
C PHE A 20 -4.96 -18.33 -21.61
N ALA A 21 -5.88 -18.29 -22.59
CA ALA A 21 -7.32 -18.24 -22.39
C ALA A 21 -8.02 -19.61 -22.43
N ALA A 22 -7.29 -20.71 -22.72
CA ALA A 22 -7.85 -22.06 -22.70
C ALA A 22 -8.05 -22.54 -21.25
N PRO A 23 -9.10 -23.36 -20.96
CA PRO A 23 -9.31 -23.90 -19.62
C PRO A 23 -8.06 -24.64 -19.14
N ALA A 24 -7.65 -24.32 -17.94
CA ALA A 24 -6.34 -24.67 -17.35
C ALA A 24 -6.00 -26.17 -17.26
N SER A 25 -6.94 -27.09 -17.53
CA SER A 25 -6.76 -28.52 -17.27
C SER A 25 -5.92 -29.29 -18.31
N ALA A 26 -5.59 -28.70 -19.45
CA ALA A 26 -4.88 -29.39 -20.53
C ALA A 26 -3.81 -28.55 -21.26
N ALA A 27 -3.54 -27.32 -20.85
CA ALA A 27 -2.59 -26.46 -21.56
C ALA A 27 -1.13 -26.90 -21.33
N ALA A 28 -0.38 -27.11 -22.42
CA ALA A 28 1.04 -27.35 -22.37
C ALA A 28 1.79 -26.12 -21.80
N ALA A 29 2.92 -26.35 -21.11
CA ALA A 29 3.75 -25.27 -20.61
C ALA A 29 4.20 -24.34 -21.75
N ALA A 30 3.94 -23.04 -21.65
CA ALA A 30 4.30 -22.03 -22.64
C ALA A 30 5.66 -21.36 -22.32
N PRO A 31 6.42 -20.87 -23.32
CA PRO A 31 7.58 -20.05 -23.06
C PRO A 31 7.24 -18.83 -22.19
N PHE A 32 8.12 -18.47 -21.26
CA PHE A 32 7.95 -17.36 -20.36
C PHE A 32 9.28 -16.65 -20.12
N ASP A 33 9.27 -15.33 -20.24
CA ASP A 33 10.41 -14.43 -19.98
C ASP A 33 9.91 -13.08 -19.43
N ASP A 34 10.83 -12.17 -19.14
CA ASP A 34 10.53 -10.82 -18.62
C ASP A 34 9.70 -9.95 -19.59
N GLY A 35 9.64 -10.29 -20.87
CA GLY A 35 8.83 -9.61 -21.88
C GLY A 35 7.41 -10.14 -22.00
N THR A 36 7.13 -11.30 -21.43
CA THR A 36 5.84 -11.99 -21.59
C THR A 36 4.67 -11.19 -21.03
N VAL A 37 4.71 -10.80 -19.75
CA VAL A 37 3.60 -10.06 -19.13
C VAL A 37 3.48 -8.63 -19.67
N PRO A 38 4.58 -7.88 -19.91
CA PRO A 38 4.52 -6.60 -20.63
C PRO A 38 3.88 -6.71 -22.02
N GLY A 39 4.22 -7.76 -22.78
CA GLY A 39 3.62 -8.04 -24.09
C GLY A 39 2.11 -8.27 -24.01
N LEU A 40 1.66 -9.05 -23.01
CA LEU A 40 0.23 -9.29 -22.74
C LEU A 40 -0.50 -7.99 -22.35
N ALA A 41 0.06 -7.19 -21.43
CA ALA A 41 -0.53 -5.92 -21.02
C ALA A 41 -0.65 -4.93 -22.18
N LYS A 42 0.40 -4.83 -23.02
CA LYS A 42 0.37 -4.00 -24.23
C LYS A 42 -0.69 -4.46 -25.22
N ALA A 43 -0.84 -5.77 -25.43
CA ALA A 43 -1.86 -6.34 -26.30
C ALA A 43 -3.29 -6.12 -25.76
N LEU A 44 -3.50 -6.19 -24.44
CA LEU A 44 -4.75 -5.85 -23.79
C LEU A 44 -5.09 -4.36 -23.97
N ALA A 45 -4.14 -3.46 -23.73
CA ALA A 45 -4.34 -2.03 -23.88
C ALA A 45 -4.70 -1.60 -25.31
N ALA A 46 -4.27 -2.37 -26.31
CA ALA A 46 -4.60 -2.12 -27.73
C ALA A 46 -6.04 -2.49 -28.11
N ARG A 47 -6.81 -3.07 -27.20
CA ARG A 47 -8.21 -3.49 -27.42
C ARG A 47 -9.13 -2.74 -26.45
N PRO A 48 -10.42 -2.53 -26.82
CA PRO A 48 -11.42 -2.07 -25.89
C PRO A 48 -11.50 -3.01 -24.67
N TYR A 49 -11.61 -2.44 -23.50
CA TYR A 49 -11.78 -3.23 -22.27
C TYR A 49 -13.05 -4.07 -22.36
N ARG A 50 -12.93 -5.30 -21.90
CA ARG A 50 -14.07 -6.19 -21.71
C ARG A 50 -14.04 -6.65 -20.27
N HIS A 51 -15.10 -6.33 -19.54
CA HIS A 51 -15.25 -6.85 -18.19
C HIS A 51 -15.23 -8.38 -18.25
N PRO A 52 -14.39 -9.05 -17.43
CA PRO A 52 -14.42 -10.51 -17.38
C PRO A 52 -15.82 -11.00 -17.03
N GLU A 53 -16.31 -12.02 -17.71
CA GLU A 53 -17.56 -12.68 -17.35
C GLU A 53 -17.32 -13.52 -16.07
N ASN A 54 -17.38 -12.85 -14.91
CA ASN A 54 -17.11 -13.45 -13.60
C ASN A 54 -18.38 -13.98 -12.97
N VAL A 55 -19.14 -14.79 -13.71
CA VAL A 55 -20.31 -15.45 -13.16
C VAL A 55 -19.85 -16.56 -12.23
N LEU A 56 -20.17 -16.44 -10.94
CA LEU A 56 -20.01 -17.54 -10.00
C LEU A 56 -21.05 -18.62 -10.28
N PRO A 57 -20.66 -19.91 -10.23
CA PRO A 57 -21.63 -20.99 -10.23
C PRO A 57 -22.71 -20.78 -9.16
N PRO A 58 -23.97 -21.23 -9.39
CA PRO A 58 -25.06 -21.02 -8.44
C PRO A 58 -24.75 -21.50 -7.01
N ALA A 59 -23.94 -22.55 -6.87
CA ALA A 59 -23.48 -23.09 -5.58
C ALA A 59 -22.60 -22.08 -4.80
N LEU A 60 -21.88 -21.20 -5.48
CA LEU A 60 -20.99 -20.20 -4.86
C LEU A 60 -21.61 -18.80 -4.82
N ALA A 61 -22.58 -18.50 -5.69
CA ALA A 61 -23.16 -17.17 -5.82
C ALA A 61 -23.93 -16.71 -4.57
N LYS A 62 -24.43 -17.65 -3.78
CA LYS A 62 -25.23 -17.43 -2.55
C LYS A 62 -24.45 -17.59 -1.26
N VAL A 63 -23.16 -17.87 -1.32
CA VAL A 63 -22.30 -18.05 -0.14
C VAL A 63 -22.18 -16.74 0.63
N GLY A 64 -22.64 -16.74 1.88
CA GLY A 64 -22.49 -15.63 2.81
C GLY A 64 -21.13 -15.65 3.53
N TYR A 65 -20.89 -14.65 4.36
CA TYR A 65 -19.60 -14.50 5.07
C TYR A 65 -19.23 -15.72 5.91
N ASP A 66 -20.15 -16.20 6.77
CA ASP A 66 -19.85 -17.31 7.67
C ASP A 66 -19.52 -18.61 6.91
N GLN A 67 -20.20 -18.88 5.81
CA GLN A 67 -19.92 -20.04 4.97
C GLN A 67 -18.57 -19.84 4.23
N TYR A 68 -18.30 -18.63 3.71
CA TYR A 68 -17.05 -18.34 3.01
C TYR A 68 -15.83 -18.50 3.93
N ARG A 69 -15.95 -18.12 5.18
CA ARG A 69 -14.89 -18.27 6.19
C ARG A 69 -14.48 -19.73 6.41
N ASP A 70 -15.38 -20.67 6.16
CA ASP A 70 -15.11 -22.11 6.26
C ASP A 70 -14.33 -22.67 5.05
N PHE A 71 -14.26 -21.94 3.94
CA PHE A 71 -13.50 -22.34 2.75
C PHE A 71 -12.01 -22.13 2.97
N ARG A 72 -11.36 -23.10 3.59
CA ARG A 72 -9.96 -23.01 4.01
C ARG A 72 -9.05 -23.78 3.07
N TYR A 73 -8.01 -23.14 2.57
CA TYR A 73 -6.99 -23.85 1.80
C TYR A 73 -6.28 -24.89 2.67
N ARG A 74 -6.14 -26.12 2.17
CA ARG A 74 -5.46 -27.20 2.90
C ARG A 74 -3.96 -26.92 2.93
N ALA A 75 -3.40 -26.56 4.09
CA ALA A 75 -1.97 -26.29 4.23
C ALA A 75 -1.07 -27.43 3.74
N ALA A 76 -1.53 -28.69 3.83
CA ALA A 76 -0.83 -29.85 3.30
C ALA A 76 -0.72 -29.86 1.76
N LYS A 77 -1.58 -29.10 1.07
CA LYS A 77 -1.59 -28.93 -0.40
C LYS A 77 -0.92 -27.64 -0.87
N ALA A 78 -0.27 -26.90 0.03
CA ALA A 78 0.42 -25.67 -0.36
C ALA A 78 1.43 -25.93 -1.48
N LEU A 79 1.43 -25.07 -2.48
CA LEU A 79 2.37 -25.15 -3.60
C LEU A 79 3.81 -25.15 -3.07
N TRP A 80 4.65 -26.06 -3.57
CA TRP A 80 6.04 -26.30 -3.17
C TRP A 80 6.25 -26.86 -1.75
N ARG A 81 5.18 -27.23 -1.04
CA ARG A 81 5.32 -27.90 0.25
C ARG A 81 6.00 -29.27 0.06
N GLY A 82 7.03 -29.53 0.86
CA GLY A 82 7.81 -30.77 0.77
C GLY A 82 8.96 -30.74 -0.25
N ASP A 83 9.09 -29.67 -1.03
CA ASP A 83 10.16 -29.51 -2.02
C ASP A 83 11.49 -28.99 -1.43
N GLY A 84 11.54 -28.71 -0.12
CA GLY A 84 12.71 -28.12 0.54
C GLY A 84 13.00 -26.68 0.12
N LEU A 85 11.99 -25.96 -0.39
CA LEU A 85 12.10 -24.57 -0.84
C LEU A 85 11.72 -23.59 0.28
N PRO A 86 12.26 -22.35 0.26
CA PRO A 86 12.03 -21.36 1.31
C PRO A 86 10.66 -20.68 1.22
N PHE A 87 9.88 -20.94 0.19
CA PHE A 87 8.54 -20.36 0.01
C PHE A 87 7.50 -21.43 -0.27
N GLN A 88 6.28 -21.16 0.20
CA GLN A 88 5.07 -21.91 -0.12
C GLN A 88 3.98 -20.94 -0.54
N ALA A 89 3.03 -21.38 -1.40
CA ALA A 89 1.86 -20.58 -1.73
C ALA A 89 0.57 -21.33 -1.43
N GLN A 90 -0.42 -20.60 -0.96
CA GLN A 90 -1.80 -21.05 -0.74
C GLN A 90 -2.73 -20.08 -1.47
N PHE A 91 -3.94 -20.53 -1.84
CA PHE A 91 -4.81 -19.76 -2.71
C PHE A 91 -6.16 -19.52 -2.03
N PHE A 92 -6.80 -18.41 -2.40
CA PHE A 92 -8.12 -18.05 -1.90
C PHE A 92 -9.21 -18.56 -2.84
N HIS A 93 -10.25 -19.13 -2.25
CA HIS A 93 -11.44 -19.55 -2.97
C HIS A 93 -12.25 -18.35 -3.44
N ARG A 94 -12.93 -18.43 -4.57
CA ARG A 94 -13.92 -17.43 -4.99
C ARG A 94 -15.22 -17.58 -4.21
N GLY A 95 -15.87 -16.48 -3.88
CA GLY A 95 -17.15 -16.43 -3.17
C GLY A 95 -17.34 -15.18 -2.37
N PHE A 96 -18.51 -14.96 -1.79
CA PHE A 96 -18.86 -13.79 -1.00
C PHE A 96 -18.56 -12.47 -1.75
N LEU A 97 -17.63 -11.65 -1.25
CA LEU A 97 -17.20 -10.41 -1.92
C LEU A 97 -16.16 -10.66 -3.02
N PHE A 98 -15.43 -11.77 -2.97
CA PHE A 98 -14.32 -12.08 -3.87
C PHE A 98 -14.82 -12.92 -5.05
N LYS A 99 -15.53 -12.27 -5.99
CA LYS A 99 -16.21 -12.94 -7.11
C LYS A 99 -15.36 -13.03 -8.36
N ASP A 100 -14.37 -12.17 -8.49
CA ASP A 100 -13.54 -12.08 -9.69
C ASP A 100 -12.58 -13.26 -9.78
N ARG A 101 -12.42 -13.79 -10.99
CA ARG A 101 -11.50 -14.88 -11.26
C ARG A 101 -10.09 -14.36 -11.42
N VAL A 102 -9.18 -14.99 -10.72
CA VAL A 102 -7.74 -14.82 -10.90
C VAL A 102 -7.16 -16.14 -11.40
N ASP A 103 -6.43 -16.08 -12.51
CA ASP A 103 -5.71 -17.22 -13.06
C ASP A 103 -4.28 -17.26 -12.51
N VAL A 104 -3.80 -18.44 -12.20
CA VAL A 104 -2.47 -18.65 -11.63
C VAL A 104 -1.64 -19.58 -12.49
N TYR A 105 -0.39 -19.22 -12.70
CA TYR A 105 0.61 -20.02 -13.38
C TYR A 105 1.84 -20.20 -12.48
N THR A 106 2.50 -21.34 -12.59
CA THR A 106 3.83 -21.56 -12.04
C THR A 106 4.87 -21.43 -13.16
N VAL A 107 6.00 -20.78 -12.88
CA VAL A 107 7.09 -20.63 -13.83
C VAL A 107 8.30 -21.40 -13.37
N GLN A 108 8.85 -22.25 -14.24
CA GLN A 108 10.07 -22.99 -13.99
C GLN A 108 10.87 -23.16 -15.29
N GLY A 109 12.17 -22.84 -15.28
CA GLY A 109 13.04 -23.01 -16.43
C GLY A 109 12.58 -22.25 -17.68
N GLY A 110 12.08 -21.02 -17.53
CA GLY A 110 11.59 -20.20 -18.64
C GLY A 110 10.27 -20.71 -19.26
N ARG A 111 9.50 -21.49 -18.53
CA ARG A 111 8.20 -22.01 -18.98
C ARG A 111 7.12 -21.79 -17.93
N ALA A 112 5.98 -21.24 -18.36
CA ALA A 112 4.78 -21.07 -17.54
C ALA A 112 3.83 -22.25 -17.72
N LYS A 113 3.32 -22.80 -16.64
CA LYS A 113 2.32 -23.87 -16.60
C LYS A 113 1.13 -23.40 -15.77
N PRO A 114 -0.12 -23.57 -16.26
CA PRO A 114 -1.32 -23.28 -15.46
C PRO A 114 -1.32 -24.07 -14.15
N PHE A 115 -1.78 -23.42 -13.08
CA PHE A 115 -2.09 -24.05 -11.81
C PHE A 115 -3.62 -24.01 -11.61
N PRO A 116 -4.33 -25.11 -11.98
CA PRO A 116 -5.79 -25.10 -12.00
C PRO A 116 -6.36 -25.16 -10.60
N PHE A 117 -7.57 -24.60 -10.43
CA PHE A 117 -8.37 -24.78 -9.24
C PHE A 117 -8.88 -26.23 -9.16
N SER A 118 -8.92 -26.77 -7.92
CA SER A 118 -9.62 -28.01 -7.59
C SER A 118 -10.23 -27.87 -6.20
N THR A 119 -11.43 -28.43 -6.01
CA THR A 119 -12.07 -28.49 -4.69
C THR A 119 -11.23 -29.30 -3.67
N ASP A 120 -10.40 -30.22 -4.12
CA ASP A 120 -9.48 -30.99 -3.27
C ASP A 120 -8.41 -30.13 -2.58
N LEU A 121 -8.17 -28.92 -3.07
CA LEU A 121 -7.24 -27.97 -2.46
C LEU A 121 -7.80 -27.32 -1.19
N PHE A 122 -9.12 -27.43 -0.97
CA PHE A 122 -9.81 -26.75 0.11
C PHE A 122 -10.46 -27.71 1.10
N ASP A 123 -10.62 -27.26 2.32
CA ASP A 123 -11.48 -27.83 3.35
C ASP A 123 -12.73 -26.95 3.44
N TYR A 124 -13.90 -27.57 3.37
CA TYR A 124 -15.18 -26.88 3.39
C TYR A 124 -15.96 -27.13 4.69
N ALA A 125 -15.47 -28.01 5.57
CA ALA A 125 -16.21 -28.36 6.77
C ALA A 125 -16.53 -27.16 7.67
N PRO A 126 -17.76 -27.02 8.19
CA PRO A 126 -18.88 -27.99 8.11
C PRO A 126 -19.75 -27.90 6.85
N GLN A 127 -19.39 -27.04 5.87
CA GLN A 127 -20.16 -26.88 4.64
C GLN A 127 -19.98 -28.08 3.69
N PRO A 128 -20.96 -28.39 2.83
CA PRO A 128 -20.77 -29.40 1.79
C PRO A 128 -19.75 -28.90 0.73
N VAL A 129 -19.01 -29.85 0.16
CA VAL A 129 -18.11 -29.55 -0.97
C VAL A 129 -18.97 -29.09 -2.17
N PRO A 130 -18.72 -27.90 -2.75
CA PRO A 130 -19.49 -27.43 -3.88
C PRO A 130 -19.20 -28.27 -5.15
N GLU A 131 -20.24 -28.61 -5.89
CA GLU A 131 -20.09 -29.28 -7.19
C GLU A 131 -19.76 -28.22 -8.27
N VAL A 132 -18.46 -27.94 -8.43
CA VAL A 132 -17.95 -26.95 -9.37
C VAL A 132 -16.72 -27.50 -10.10
N GLY A 133 -16.55 -27.08 -11.35
CA GLY A 133 -15.31 -27.33 -12.11
C GLY A 133 -14.18 -26.37 -11.71
N ASP A 134 -13.27 -26.08 -12.64
CA ASP A 134 -12.24 -25.07 -12.46
C ASP A 134 -12.85 -23.66 -12.47
N VAL A 135 -13.11 -23.14 -11.30
CA VAL A 135 -13.61 -21.78 -11.10
C VAL A 135 -12.51 -20.73 -10.96
N GLY A 136 -11.22 -21.13 -11.00
CA GLY A 136 -10.09 -20.27 -10.70
C GLY A 136 -10.03 -19.87 -9.22
N PHE A 137 -9.17 -18.91 -8.91
CA PHE A 137 -8.94 -18.43 -7.54
C PHE A 137 -9.42 -16.98 -7.39
N ALA A 138 -9.51 -16.49 -6.16
CA ALA A 138 -9.73 -15.06 -5.86
C ALA A 138 -8.41 -14.30 -5.63
N GLY A 139 -7.33 -15.02 -5.43
CA GLY A 139 -6.01 -14.51 -5.11
C GLY A 139 -5.16 -15.58 -4.44
N PHE A 140 -4.05 -15.17 -3.83
CA PHE A 140 -3.12 -16.08 -3.16
C PHE A 140 -2.40 -15.39 -2.01
N ARG A 141 -1.76 -16.21 -1.17
CA ARG A 141 -0.85 -15.80 -0.11
C ARG A 141 0.45 -16.58 -0.16
N LEU A 142 1.53 -15.92 0.19
CA LEU A 142 2.85 -16.52 0.30
C LEU A 142 3.21 -16.76 1.75
N HIS A 143 3.94 -17.83 1.97
CA HIS A 143 4.44 -18.24 3.27
C HIS A 143 5.96 -18.41 3.21
N ALA A 144 6.67 -17.94 4.24
CA ALA A 144 8.11 -18.10 4.42
C ALA A 144 8.46 -18.16 5.92
N PRO A 145 9.62 -18.73 6.30
CA PRO A 145 10.01 -18.85 7.70
C PRO A 145 10.66 -17.55 8.22
N ILE A 146 9.85 -16.52 8.52
CA ILE A 146 10.35 -15.21 8.98
C ILE A 146 10.49 -15.11 10.50
N ASN A 147 9.59 -15.73 11.28
CA ASN A 147 9.65 -15.70 12.75
C ASN A 147 10.43 -16.88 13.31
N ARG A 148 10.27 -18.05 12.75
CA ARG A 148 10.92 -19.29 13.18
C ARG A 148 11.32 -20.13 11.96
N PRO A 149 12.51 -20.77 11.97
CA PRO A 149 13.01 -21.52 10.82
C PRO A 149 12.21 -22.79 10.49
N ASP A 150 11.44 -23.31 11.46
CA ASP A 150 10.65 -24.53 11.35
C ASP A 150 9.15 -24.27 11.02
N TYR A 151 8.77 -22.99 10.86
CA TYR A 151 7.38 -22.61 10.60
C TYR A 151 7.29 -21.61 9.45
N PHE A 152 6.40 -21.86 8.51
CA PHE A 152 6.13 -20.99 7.37
C PHE A 152 5.00 -20.02 7.72
N ASP A 153 5.38 -18.82 8.16
CA ASP A 153 4.45 -17.72 8.42
C ASP A 153 3.83 -17.21 7.12
N GLU A 154 2.58 -16.75 7.17
CA GLU A 154 2.02 -15.95 6.08
C GLU A 154 2.74 -14.60 6.02
N VAL A 155 3.38 -14.29 4.89
CA VAL A 155 4.22 -13.08 4.75
C VAL A 155 3.59 -12.01 3.87
N CYS A 156 2.77 -12.41 2.91
CA CYS A 156 2.00 -11.46 2.10
C CYS A 156 0.78 -12.13 1.46
N THR A 157 -0.17 -11.29 1.05
CA THR A 157 -1.40 -11.69 0.37
C THR A 157 -1.73 -10.74 -0.78
N PHE A 158 -2.25 -11.30 -1.88
CA PHE A 158 -2.84 -10.60 -3.02
C PHE A 158 -4.30 -11.04 -3.11
N LEU A 159 -5.23 -10.14 -2.78
CA LEU A 159 -6.65 -10.47 -2.73
C LEU A 159 -7.50 -9.22 -2.94
N GLY A 160 -8.42 -9.29 -3.91
CA GLY A 160 -9.37 -8.24 -4.23
C GLY A 160 -8.79 -7.14 -5.13
N ALA A 161 -9.37 -6.90 -6.29
CA ALA A 161 -8.90 -5.94 -7.29
C ALA A 161 -7.36 -6.02 -7.46
N SER A 162 -6.62 -4.94 -7.16
CA SER A 162 -5.16 -4.95 -7.18
C SER A 162 -4.52 -4.74 -5.81
N TYR A 163 -5.25 -5.04 -4.73
CA TYR A 163 -4.74 -4.91 -3.36
C TYR A 163 -3.77 -6.02 -3.00
N PHE A 164 -2.74 -5.64 -2.25
CA PHE A 164 -1.82 -6.58 -1.61
C PHE A 164 -1.30 -6.02 -0.29
N ARG A 165 -0.98 -6.92 0.63
CA ARG A 165 -0.49 -6.62 1.98
C ARG A 165 0.70 -7.50 2.29
N ALA A 166 1.59 -7.02 3.15
CA ALA A 166 2.66 -7.84 3.69
C ALA A 166 2.88 -7.56 5.19
N VAL A 167 3.58 -8.48 5.83
CA VAL A 167 4.06 -8.33 7.20
C VAL A 167 5.57 -8.47 7.22
N ALA A 168 6.21 -7.84 8.21
CA ALA A 168 7.59 -8.10 8.57
C ALA A 168 7.64 -8.97 9.83
N LYS A 169 8.82 -9.45 10.21
CA LYS A 169 9.02 -10.29 11.38
C LYS A 169 8.44 -9.66 12.65
N GLY A 170 7.62 -10.43 13.36
CA GLY A 170 6.98 -10.01 14.60
C GLY A 170 5.86 -8.98 14.44
N LEU A 171 5.38 -8.74 13.19
CA LEU A 171 4.28 -7.83 12.91
C LEU A 171 3.04 -8.59 12.40
N ASN A 172 1.89 -7.94 12.57
CA ASN A 172 0.60 -8.36 12.04
C ASN A 172 0.27 -7.63 10.72
N TYR A 173 -0.79 -8.03 10.02
CA TYR A 173 -1.32 -7.23 8.92
C TYR A 173 -1.90 -5.90 9.41
N GLY A 174 -1.69 -4.87 8.63
CA GLY A 174 -2.28 -3.54 8.77
C GLY A 174 -2.61 -3.00 7.39
N LEU A 175 -2.01 -1.86 7.06
CA LEU A 175 -2.20 -1.16 5.79
C LEU A 175 -1.84 -2.01 4.56
N SER A 176 -2.39 -1.62 3.42
CA SER A 176 -2.19 -2.26 2.12
C SER A 176 -1.56 -1.32 1.09
N SER A 177 -1.09 -1.90 0.00
CA SER A 177 -0.79 -1.22 -1.26
C SER A 177 -1.73 -1.72 -2.36
N ARG A 178 -1.83 -0.96 -3.44
CA ARG A 178 -2.57 -1.33 -4.67
C ARG A 178 -1.64 -1.29 -5.88
N GLY A 179 -1.99 -2.01 -6.94
CA GLY A 179 -1.27 -1.89 -8.20
C GLY A 179 -1.36 -0.48 -8.79
N LEU A 180 -2.55 0.10 -8.81
CA LEU A 180 -2.81 1.42 -9.38
C LEU A 180 -4.04 2.04 -8.72
N ALA A 181 -4.03 3.37 -8.53
CA ALA A 181 -5.20 4.14 -8.14
C ALA A 181 -5.65 5.04 -9.31
N LEU A 182 -6.95 5.04 -9.62
CA LEU A 182 -7.53 5.85 -10.68
C LEU A 182 -8.79 6.57 -10.18
N GLY A 183 -8.71 7.91 -10.10
CA GLY A 183 -9.83 8.73 -9.65
C GLY A 183 -10.15 8.60 -8.16
N THR A 184 -9.19 8.19 -7.31
CA THR A 184 -9.41 8.06 -5.86
C THR A 184 -9.72 9.40 -5.23
N GLY A 185 -10.88 9.48 -4.55
CA GLY A 185 -11.37 10.70 -3.91
C GLY A 185 -11.93 11.75 -4.88
N GLU A 186 -11.91 11.53 -6.17
CA GLU A 186 -12.49 12.45 -7.14
C GLU A 186 -14.03 12.39 -7.14
N PRO A 187 -14.74 13.45 -7.58
CA PRO A 187 -16.21 13.43 -7.63
C PRO A 187 -16.81 12.35 -8.55
N ALA A 188 -16.06 11.91 -9.55
CA ALA A 188 -16.44 10.76 -10.38
C ALA A 188 -16.18 9.45 -9.63
N ALA A 189 -16.88 8.39 -10.05
CA ALA A 189 -16.65 7.07 -9.44
C ALA A 189 -15.19 6.61 -9.63
N GLU A 190 -14.59 6.13 -8.56
CA GLU A 190 -13.25 5.55 -8.58
C GLU A 190 -13.24 4.29 -9.45
N GLU A 191 -12.21 4.14 -10.27
CA GLU A 191 -11.94 2.93 -11.03
C GLU A 191 -10.96 2.04 -10.24
N PHE A 192 -11.29 0.76 -10.12
CA PHE A 192 -10.48 -0.22 -9.42
C PHE A 192 -9.81 -1.18 -10.41
N PRO A 193 -8.59 -0.89 -10.91
CA PRO A 193 -7.83 -1.84 -11.71
C PRO A 193 -7.62 -3.14 -10.96
N ALA A 194 -7.76 -4.28 -11.65
CA ALA A 194 -7.67 -5.59 -11.02
C ALA A 194 -6.51 -6.42 -11.57
N PHE A 195 -5.82 -7.14 -10.70
CA PHE A 195 -4.93 -8.22 -11.11
C PHE A 195 -5.77 -9.42 -11.55
N THR A 196 -5.63 -9.78 -12.82
CA THR A 196 -6.41 -10.87 -13.43
C THR A 196 -5.64 -12.18 -13.53
N THR A 197 -4.31 -12.10 -13.56
CA THR A 197 -3.44 -13.26 -13.73
C THR A 197 -2.12 -13.08 -12.99
N PHE A 198 -1.64 -14.15 -12.36
CA PHE A 198 -0.34 -14.19 -11.70
C PHE A 198 0.52 -15.33 -12.23
N TRP A 199 1.83 -15.07 -12.32
CA TRP A 199 2.87 -16.07 -12.59
C TRP A 199 3.83 -16.08 -11.40
N LEU A 200 3.90 -17.21 -10.72
CA LEU A 200 4.77 -17.43 -9.57
C LEU A 200 6.00 -18.20 -10.04
N GLU A 201 7.17 -17.57 -9.99
CA GLU A 201 8.42 -18.25 -10.32
C GLU A 201 8.78 -19.23 -9.20
N ARG A 202 9.11 -20.47 -9.58
CA ARG A 202 9.60 -21.46 -8.63
C ARG A 202 10.93 -20.97 -8.03
N PRO A 203 11.02 -20.73 -6.72
CA PRO A 203 12.25 -20.24 -6.11
C PRO A 203 13.36 -21.30 -6.17
N ALA A 204 14.61 -20.85 -6.22
CA ALA A 204 15.75 -21.74 -6.03
C ALA A 204 15.85 -22.20 -4.57
N ALA A 205 16.51 -23.31 -4.32
CA ALA A 205 16.87 -23.72 -2.97
C ALA A 205 17.73 -22.63 -2.30
N GLY A 206 17.36 -22.18 -1.11
CA GLY A 206 18.04 -21.11 -0.38
C GLY A 206 17.80 -19.69 -0.92
N ALA A 207 16.88 -19.49 -1.87
CA ALA A 207 16.51 -18.15 -2.34
C ALA A 207 15.98 -17.28 -1.19
N ARG A 208 16.44 -16.03 -1.12
CA ARG A 208 15.93 -15.06 -0.15
C ARG A 208 14.63 -14.38 -0.63
N ALA A 209 14.45 -14.30 -1.94
CA ALA A 209 13.30 -13.66 -2.55
C ALA A 209 12.56 -14.60 -3.51
N ILE A 210 11.27 -14.38 -3.67
CA ILE A 210 10.43 -15.00 -4.68
C ILE A 210 9.99 -13.94 -5.70
N VAL A 211 9.92 -14.34 -6.97
CA VAL A 211 9.43 -13.46 -8.04
C VAL A 211 7.99 -13.81 -8.39
N VAL A 212 7.16 -12.79 -8.43
CA VAL A 212 5.76 -12.85 -8.84
C VAL A 212 5.53 -11.83 -9.95
N HIS A 213 4.96 -12.27 -11.07
CA HIS A 213 4.50 -11.38 -12.11
C HIS A 213 2.97 -11.28 -12.05
N ALA A 214 2.43 -10.11 -12.36
CA ALA A 214 1.00 -9.87 -12.36
C ALA A 214 0.56 -9.08 -13.59
N LEU A 215 -0.56 -9.47 -14.18
CA LEU A 215 -1.25 -8.75 -15.24
C LEU A 215 -2.43 -7.99 -14.63
N LEU A 216 -2.41 -6.67 -14.81
CA LEU A 216 -3.47 -5.77 -14.37
C LEU A 216 -4.30 -5.36 -15.57
N ASP A 217 -5.62 -5.27 -15.38
CA ASP A 217 -6.55 -4.79 -16.40
C ASP A 217 -7.67 -3.94 -15.80
N SER A 218 -8.10 -2.91 -16.56
CA SER A 218 -9.20 -2.02 -16.21
C SER A 218 -9.70 -1.24 -17.43
N PRO A 219 -10.85 -0.56 -17.39
CA PRO A 219 -11.34 0.26 -18.50
C PRO A 219 -10.32 1.26 -19.04
N SER A 220 -9.57 1.92 -18.18
CA SER A 220 -8.65 3.01 -18.55
C SER A 220 -7.22 2.56 -18.83
N ALA A 221 -6.78 1.39 -18.33
CA ALA A 221 -5.40 0.96 -18.47
C ALA A 221 -5.23 -0.55 -18.35
N ALA A 222 -4.15 -1.08 -18.97
CA ALA A 222 -3.58 -2.37 -18.62
C ALA A 222 -2.17 -2.18 -18.05
N GLY A 223 -1.72 -3.12 -17.21
CA GLY A 223 -0.42 -3.03 -16.56
C GLY A 223 0.26 -4.38 -16.41
N ALA A 224 1.59 -4.35 -16.43
CA ALA A 224 2.44 -5.48 -16.11
C ALA A 224 3.28 -5.14 -14.89
N PHE A 225 3.26 -6.04 -13.91
CA PHE A 225 4.00 -5.91 -12.68
C PHE A 225 4.96 -7.09 -12.51
N ARG A 226 6.15 -6.79 -12.03
CA ARG A 226 7.08 -7.78 -11.50
C ARG A 226 7.42 -7.38 -10.06
N PHE A 227 7.15 -8.28 -9.14
CA PHE A 227 7.48 -8.14 -7.73
C PHE A 227 8.58 -9.13 -7.38
N ALA A 228 9.73 -8.65 -6.88
CA ALA A 228 10.67 -9.50 -6.17
C ALA A 228 10.45 -9.27 -4.66
N ILE A 229 10.00 -10.30 -3.96
CA ILE A 229 9.52 -10.24 -2.58
C ILE A 229 10.57 -10.89 -1.68
N ASP A 230 11.24 -10.11 -0.84
CA ASP A 230 12.26 -10.54 0.14
C ASP A 230 11.70 -10.33 1.57
N PRO A 231 11.10 -11.36 2.20
CA PRO A 231 10.55 -11.25 3.54
C PRO A 231 11.63 -11.43 4.62
N GLY A 232 11.51 -10.67 5.73
CA GLY A 232 12.48 -10.74 6.83
C GLY A 232 12.15 -9.81 7.99
N GLU A 233 13.19 -9.28 8.64
CA GLU A 233 13.06 -8.22 9.68
C GLU A 233 12.30 -7.02 9.12
N GLU A 234 12.50 -6.75 7.86
CA GLU A 234 11.74 -5.90 6.97
C GLU A 234 11.33 -6.74 5.77
N THR A 235 10.11 -6.60 5.29
CA THR A 235 9.67 -7.25 4.05
C THR A 235 9.72 -6.24 2.92
N VAL A 236 10.56 -6.52 1.93
CA VAL A 236 10.80 -5.62 0.79
C VAL A 236 10.22 -6.20 -0.49
N PHE A 237 9.42 -5.39 -1.19
CA PHE A 237 9.01 -5.68 -2.56
C PHE A 237 9.77 -4.76 -3.51
N ASP A 238 10.63 -5.31 -4.35
CA ASP A 238 11.22 -4.58 -5.50
C ASP A 238 10.21 -4.67 -6.65
N VAL A 239 9.65 -3.54 -7.06
CA VAL A 239 8.53 -3.47 -8.01
C VAL A 239 8.98 -2.83 -9.32
N ASP A 240 8.75 -3.53 -10.42
CA ASP A 240 8.84 -3.00 -11.79
C ASP A 240 7.43 -2.97 -12.38
N MET A 241 6.87 -1.78 -12.51
CA MET A 241 5.53 -1.54 -13.05
C MET A 241 5.65 -0.93 -14.44
N ARG A 242 4.97 -1.53 -15.43
CA ARG A 242 4.78 -1.00 -16.78
C ARG A 242 3.31 -0.80 -17.05
N LEU A 243 2.92 0.44 -17.30
CA LEU A 243 1.54 0.85 -17.51
C LEU A 243 1.31 1.19 -18.99
N TYR A 244 0.21 0.72 -19.53
CA TYR A 244 -0.24 0.94 -20.89
C TYR A 244 -1.66 1.56 -20.87
N PRO A 245 -1.77 2.90 -20.79
CA PRO A 245 -3.06 3.56 -20.76
C PRO A 245 -3.84 3.42 -22.07
N ARG A 246 -5.14 3.15 -21.97
CA ARG A 246 -6.09 3.17 -23.10
C ARG A 246 -6.57 4.58 -23.40
N VAL A 247 -6.66 5.40 -22.36
CA VAL A 247 -7.04 6.81 -22.39
C VAL A 247 -6.00 7.63 -21.65
N GLU A 248 -6.01 8.95 -21.79
CA GLU A 248 -5.20 9.83 -20.98
C GLU A 248 -5.62 9.74 -19.50
N LEU A 249 -4.66 9.60 -18.58
CA LEU A 249 -4.90 9.47 -17.14
C LEU A 249 -4.49 10.74 -16.41
N ALA A 250 -5.46 11.59 -16.08
CA ALA A 250 -5.23 12.83 -15.34
C ALA A 250 -5.14 12.61 -13.81
N HIS A 251 -5.98 11.72 -13.28
CA HIS A 251 -6.10 11.45 -11.84
C HIS A 251 -5.57 10.06 -11.50
N VAL A 252 -4.27 9.86 -11.73
CA VAL A 252 -3.60 8.58 -11.48
C VAL A 252 -2.74 8.66 -10.23
N GLY A 253 -2.78 7.60 -9.42
CA GLY A 253 -1.90 7.39 -8.27
C GLY A 253 -0.96 6.23 -8.50
N ILE A 254 0.36 6.52 -8.43
CA ILE A 254 1.45 5.54 -8.55
C ILE A 254 1.89 5.11 -7.15
N ALA A 255 2.16 3.81 -6.98
CA ALA A 255 2.49 3.18 -5.70
C ALA A 255 1.51 3.56 -4.57
N PRO A 256 0.19 3.34 -4.77
CA PRO A 256 -0.81 3.77 -3.80
C PRO A 256 -0.77 2.92 -2.53
N LEU A 257 -0.86 3.60 -1.40
CA LEU A 257 -0.96 3.06 -0.06
C LEU A 257 -2.38 3.29 0.46
N THR A 258 -2.92 2.34 1.20
CA THR A 258 -4.26 2.43 1.77
C THR A 258 -4.20 2.00 3.23
N SER A 259 -4.73 2.83 4.13
CA SER A 259 -4.69 2.63 5.58
C SER A 259 -5.96 3.10 6.26
N MET A 260 -6.04 2.91 7.57
CA MET A 260 -7.14 3.31 8.41
C MET A 260 -6.66 4.25 9.51
N PHE A 261 -7.42 5.34 9.73
CA PHE A 261 -7.28 6.25 10.86
C PHE A 261 -8.67 6.67 11.33
N GLU A 262 -9.06 6.27 12.53
CA GLU A 262 -10.32 6.67 13.13
C GLU A 262 -10.13 7.85 14.07
N PHE A 263 -9.26 7.75 15.07
CA PHE A 263 -8.88 8.83 15.98
C PHE A 263 -7.55 8.58 16.68
N ASP A 264 -6.96 9.68 17.19
CA ASP A 264 -5.83 9.68 18.12
C ASP A 264 -5.86 10.95 19.00
N PRO A 265 -4.90 11.18 19.92
CA PRO A 265 -4.87 12.38 20.76
C PRO A 265 -4.80 13.73 20.03
N SER A 266 -4.50 13.77 18.73
CA SER A 266 -4.58 14.98 17.91
C SER A 266 -5.96 15.24 17.31
N ASP A 267 -6.80 14.20 17.21
CA ASP A 267 -8.11 14.22 16.58
C ASP A 267 -9.11 13.34 17.37
N ARG A 268 -9.54 13.83 18.55
CA ARG A 268 -10.38 13.07 19.48
C ARG A 268 -11.63 13.84 19.95
N VAL A 269 -12.01 14.89 19.25
CA VAL A 269 -13.18 15.67 19.66
C VAL A 269 -14.45 14.88 19.40
N GLY A 270 -15.24 14.64 20.49
CA GLY A 270 -16.52 13.91 20.41
C GLY A 270 -16.40 12.39 20.33
N VAL A 271 -15.20 11.83 20.48
CA VAL A 271 -14.99 10.37 20.50
C VAL A 271 -15.33 9.81 21.88
N ASP A 272 -16.29 8.87 21.93
CA ASP A 272 -16.68 8.10 23.11
C ASP A 272 -16.17 6.65 22.98
N ASP A 273 -14.86 6.48 23.16
CA ASP A 273 -14.16 5.19 23.12
C ASP A 273 -13.15 5.13 24.27
N TYR A 274 -12.99 3.96 24.90
CA TYR A 274 -12.03 3.79 26.00
C TYR A 274 -10.58 3.79 25.53
N ARG A 275 -10.34 3.43 24.27
CA ARG A 275 -9.02 3.34 23.68
C ARG A 275 -8.42 4.74 23.47
N PRO A 276 -7.12 4.95 23.71
CA PRO A 276 -6.45 6.23 23.44
C PRO A 276 -6.38 6.58 21.96
N ALA A 277 -6.23 5.58 21.09
CA ALA A 277 -6.10 5.74 19.63
C ALA A 277 -6.60 4.48 18.90
N VAL A 278 -7.08 4.67 17.68
CA VAL A 278 -7.50 3.61 16.74
C VAL A 278 -7.02 3.97 15.34
N HIS A 279 -5.93 3.35 14.90
CA HIS A 279 -5.39 3.57 13.56
C HIS A 279 -4.32 2.55 13.18
N ASP A 280 -4.21 2.25 11.89
CA ASP A 280 -3.12 1.46 11.29
C ASP A 280 -1.87 2.32 11.05
N SER A 281 -2.07 3.58 10.70
CA SER A 281 -1.00 4.56 10.51
C SER A 281 -1.37 5.86 11.21
N ASP A 282 -0.40 6.52 11.84
CA ASP A 282 -0.62 7.79 12.52
C ASP A 282 -0.17 9.01 11.71
N GLY A 283 0.63 8.81 10.66
CA GLY A 283 1.10 9.92 9.84
C GLY A 283 1.64 9.51 8.48
N LEU A 284 1.66 10.48 7.56
CA LEU A 284 2.35 10.41 6.28
C LEU A 284 3.74 11.04 6.45
N ALA A 285 4.78 10.23 6.34
CA ALA A 285 6.17 10.69 6.28
C ALA A 285 6.58 10.91 4.83
N MET A 286 7.37 11.95 4.56
CA MET A 286 7.90 12.25 3.24
C MET A 286 9.37 12.69 3.36
N LEU A 287 10.20 12.20 2.44
CA LEU A 287 11.54 12.69 2.18
C LEU A 287 11.56 13.25 0.76
N ASN A 288 11.49 14.58 0.64
CA ASN A 288 11.37 15.21 -0.66
C ASN A 288 12.69 15.20 -1.46
N GLY A 289 12.62 15.54 -2.74
CA GLY A 289 13.78 15.57 -3.63
C GLY A 289 14.89 16.51 -3.16
N LYS A 290 14.58 17.55 -2.37
CA LYS A 290 15.53 18.47 -1.78
C LYS A 290 16.13 17.99 -0.45
N GLY A 291 15.63 16.86 0.10
CA GLY A 291 16.10 16.28 1.35
C GLY A 291 15.40 16.81 2.60
N GLU A 292 14.32 17.55 2.48
CA GLU A 292 13.50 17.93 3.63
C GLU A 292 12.69 16.73 4.10
N GLN A 293 12.71 16.49 5.43
CA GLN A 293 11.92 15.46 6.10
C GLN A 293 10.62 16.11 6.60
N LEU A 294 9.48 15.55 6.21
CA LEU A 294 8.15 16.05 6.51
C LEU A 294 7.33 14.97 7.21
N TRP A 295 6.52 15.39 8.16
CA TRP A 295 5.54 14.55 8.84
C TRP A 295 4.17 15.21 8.79
N ARG A 296 3.21 14.61 8.09
CA ARG A 296 1.82 15.05 8.06
C ARG A 296 0.99 14.12 8.96
N GLN A 297 0.61 14.63 10.13
CA GLN A 297 -0.29 13.93 11.04
C GLN A 297 -1.61 13.62 10.35
N LEU A 298 -2.09 12.38 10.39
CA LEU A 298 -3.38 11.99 9.82
C LEU A 298 -4.54 12.46 10.66
N GLN A 299 -5.71 12.50 10.03
CA GLN A 299 -6.98 12.90 10.63
C GLN A 299 -8.13 12.09 10.05
N ASN A 300 -9.24 12.06 10.79
CA ASN A 300 -10.55 11.62 10.32
C ASN A 300 -11.45 12.86 10.16
N PRO A 301 -11.40 13.53 9.00
CA PRO A 301 -12.07 14.80 8.82
C PRO A 301 -13.59 14.66 8.68
N PRO A 302 -14.40 15.70 9.01
CA PRO A 302 -15.84 15.65 8.83
C PRO A 302 -16.29 15.62 7.35
N THR A 303 -15.40 15.97 6.43
CA THR A 303 -15.64 15.95 4.97
C THR A 303 -14.37 15.49 4.27
N LEU A 304 -14.52 14.87 3.09
CA LEU A 304 -13.40 14.43 2.26
C LEU A 304 -12.35 15.54 2.10
N GLN A 305 -11.10 15.21 2.40
CA GLN A 305 -9.96 16.12 2.28
C GLN A 305 -8.92 15.58 1.30
N HIS A 306 -8.33 16.51 0.54
CA HIS A 306 -7.18 16.27 -0.32
C HIS A 306 -6.03 17.17 0.11
N SER A 307 -4.82 16.62 0.19
CA SER A 307 -3.59 17.37 0.45
C SER A 307 -2.54 16.98 -0.58
N GLY A 308 -2.06 17.93 -1.37
CA GLY A 308 -0.99 17.74 -2.36
C GLY A 308 0.32 18.35 -1.88
N PHE A 309 1.39 17.55 -1.79
CA PHE A 309 2.73 17.98 -1.41
C PHE A 309 3.61 17.96 -2.65
N GLN A 310 3.71 19.11 -3.32
CA GLN A 310 4.46 19.25 -4.56
C GLN A 310 5.94 18.94 -4.37
N ASP A 311 6.50 18.17 -5.28
CA ASP A 311 7.90 17.76 -5.24
C ASP A 311 8.43 17.45 -6.66
N ALA A 312 9.73 17.29 -6.75
CA ALA A 312 10.42 16.81 -7.94
C ALA A 312 11.39 15.70 -7.55
N ASN A 313 11.19 14.51 -8.11
CA ASN A 313 11.98 13.33 -7.79
C ASN A 313 12.00 13.02 -6.29
N PRO A 314 10.86 12.65 -5.68
CA PRO A 314 10.77 12.33 -4.27
C PRO A 314 11.77 11.22 -3.94
N ARG A 315 12.42 11.32 -2.77
CA ARG A 315 13.29 10.27 -2.26
C ARG A 315 12.51 9.17 -1.55
N GLY A 316 11.30 9.48 -1.09
CA GLY A 316 10.37 8.51 -0.57
C GLY A 316 9.20 9.13 0.17
N PHE A 317 8.16 8.32 0.36
CA PHE A 317 6.99 8.65 1.17
C PHE A 317 6.38 7.39 1.75
N GLY A 318 5.62 7.51 2.83
CA GLY A 318 4.97 6.33 3.40
C GLY A 318 3.99 6.65 4.52
N LEU A 319 3.04 5.75 4.70
CA LEU A 319 2.13 5.76 5.83
C LEU A 319 2.77 4.98 6.98
N MET A 320 3.01 5.69 8.09
CA MET A 320 3.84 5.21 9.18
C MET A 320 3.01 5.00 10.44
N GLN A 321 3.30 3.91 11.14
CA GLN A 321 2.84 3.68 12.51
C GLN A 321 4.03 3.91 13.44
N ARG A 322 4.00 4.97 14.24
CA ARG A 322 5.07 5.34 15.19
C ARG A 322 4.75 4.97 16.63
N LYS A 323 3.47 4.84 16.96
CA LYS A 323 3.02 4.36 18.27
C LYS A 323 3.22 2.85 18.36
N ARG A 324 4.03 2.38 19.32
CA ARG A 324 4.51 0.99 19.38
C ARG A 324 4.29 0.30 20.72
N HIS A 325 3.61 0.97 21.65
CA HIS A 325 3.33 0.39 22.96
C HIS A 325 1.85 0.02 23.06
N TYR A 326 1.56 -1.06 23.79
CA TYR A 326 0.17 -1.44 24.08
C TYR A 326 -0.61 -0.27 24.73
N ALA A 327 0.06 0.52 25.59
CA ALA A 327 -0.56 1.66 26.26
C ALA A 327 -1.05 2.77 25.29
N ASP A 328 -0.52 2.82 24.07
CA ASP A 328 -0.93 3.80 23.06
C ASP A 328 -2.32 3.50 22.50
N PHE A 329 -2.75 2.23 22.54
CA PHE A 329 -4.00 1.76 21.95
C PHE A 329 -4.93 1.07 22.95
N GLN A 330 -4.38 0.30 23.89
CA GLN A 330 -5.10 -0.53 24.88
C GLN A 330 -6.07 -1.55 24.24
N ASP A 331 -5.77 -2.00 23.05
CA ASP A 331 -6.57 -2.95 22.28
C ASP A 331 -5.82 -4.28 22.13
N ALA A 332 -6.27 -5.30 22.85
CA ALA A 332 -5.65 -6.63 22.84
C ALA A 332 -6.10 -7.50 21.65
N GLU A 333 -7.17 -7.11 20.96
CA GLU A 333 -7.70 -7.84 19.81
C GLU A 333 -7.05 -7.34 18.50
N ALA A 334 -7.15 -6.05 18.21
CA ALA A 334 -6.62 -5.44 16.98
C ALA A 334 -5.09 -5.33 17.00
N ASN A 335 -4.48 -5.16 18.18
CA ASN A 335 -3.02 -5.07 18.36
C ASN A 335 -2.34 -4.05 17.41
N TYR A 336 -2.91 -2.85 17.32
CA TYR A 336 -2.45 -1.80 16.40
C TYR A 336 -0.95 -1.46 16.52
N GLN A 337 -0.36 -1.57 17.71
CA GLN A 337 1.07 -1.37 17.95
C GLN A 337 1.97 -2.34 17.16
N ASN A 338 1.43 -3.46 16.70
CA ASN A 338 2.13 -4.48 15.93
C ASN A 338 1.84 -4.41 14.42
N ARG A 339 1.10 -3.40 13.96
CA ARG A 339 0.85 -3.21 12.52
C ARG A 339 2.03 -2.49 11.87
N PRO A 340 2.42 -2.83 10.63
CA PRO A 340 3.61 -2.28 9.99
C PRO A 340 3.43 -0.83 9.54
N SER A 341 4.53 -0.14 9.40
CA SER A 341 4.65 1.03 8.52
C SER A 341 4.87 0.55 7.08
N LEU A 342 4.51 1.37 6.09
CA LEU A 342 4.79 1.09 4.68
C LEU A 342 5.42 2.32 4.02
N TRP A 343 6.66 2.13 3.54
CA TRP A 343 7.44 3.16 2.87
C TRP A 343 7.63 2.83 1.39
N VAL A 344 7.45 3.82 0.53
CA VAL A 344 7.75 3.79 -0.90
C VAL A 344 9.09 4.45 -1.12
N GLU A 345 10.03 3.72 -1.70
CA GLU A 345 11.33 4.22 -2.15
C GLU A 345 11.37 4.24 -3.68
N PRO A 346 11.23 5.39 -4.34
CA PRO A 346 11.36 5.52 -5.78
C PRO A 346 12.72 5.06 -6.28
N GLN A 347 12.75 4.34 -7.40
CA GLN A 347 13.97 3.91 -8.06
C GLN A 347 14.12 4.66 -9.39
N GLY A 348 15.07 5.60 -9.43
CA GLY A 348 15.26 6.52 -10.55
C GLY A 348 14.44 7.81 -10.40
N GLY A 349 14.45 8.65 -11.44
CA GLY A 349 13.72 9.91 -11.42
C GLY A 349 12.24 9.71 -11.75
N TRP A 350 11.36 10.20 -10.86
CA TRP A 350 9.90 10.18 -11.07
C TRP A 350 9.37 11.49 -11.67
N GLY A 351 10.26 12.51 -11.82
CA GLY A 351 9.90 13.81 -12.37
C GLY A 351 9.20 14.72 -11.37
N GLU A 352 8.49 15.71 -11.91
CA GLU A 352 7.65 16.63 -11.15
C GLU A 352 6.29 15.99 -10.85
N GLY A 353 5.73 16.29 -9.69
CA GLY A 353 4.45 15.81 -9.23
C GLY A 353 4.15 16.19 -7.79
N GLU A 354 3.36 15.38 -7.14
CA GLU A 354 3.03 15.56 -5.72
C GLU A 354 2.84 14.22 -5.02
N VAL A 355 3.23 14.14 -3.77
CA VAL A 355 2.67 13.13 -2.87
C VAL A 355 1.27 13.59 -2.51
N HIS A 356 0.27 12.80 -2.87
CA HIS A 356 -1.13 13.12 -2.68
C HIS A 356 -1.69 12.30 -1.54
N LEU A 357 -2.36 12.96 -0.59
CA LEU A 357 -3.04 12.33 0.55
C LEU A 357 -4.54 12.58 0.41
N VAL A 358 -5.32 11.53 0.53
CA VAL A 358 -6.78 11.56 0.62
C VAL A 358 -7.19 11.06 1.99
N GLU A 359 -7.96 11.87 2.72
CA GLU A 359 -8.53 11.55 4.03
C GLU A 359 -10.06 11.55 3.89
N ILE A 360 -10.68 10.38 4.07
CA ILE A 360 -12.11 10.14 3.86
C ILE A 360 -12.78 10.05 5.24
N PRO A 361 -13.93 10.70 5.48
CA PRO A 361 -14.66 10.51 6.73
C PRO A 361 -15.03 9.06 6.98
N THR A 362 -14.79 8.56 8.18
CA THR A 362 -15.27 7.24 8.61
C THR A 362 -15.89 7.30 9.99
N GLY A 363 -16.87 6.44 10.25
CA GLY A 363 -17.50 6.27 11.55
C GLY A 363 -17.08 4.98 12.26
N ASP A 364 -16.13 4.23 11.70
CA ASP A 364 -15.65 2.97 12.27
C ASP A 364 -14.24 2.59 11.78
N GLU A 365 -13.64 1.63 12.47
CA GLU A 365 -12.30 1.10 12.18
C GLU A 365 -12.24 0.05 11.05
N TYR A 366 -13.36 -0.33 10.46
CA TYR A 366 -13.41 -1.40 9.45
C TYR A 366 -13.18 -0.90 8.02
N HIS A 367 -13.22 0.41 7.82
CA HIS A 367 -13.06 1.04 6.52
C HIS A 367 -11.68 1.70 6.39
N ASP A 368 -10.92 1.28 5.40
CA ASP A 368 -9.71 1.99 4.99
C ASP A 368 -10.11 3.39 4.48
N ASN A 369 -9.79 4.44 5.23
CA ASN A 369 -10.19 5.81 4.94
C ASN A 369 -9.03 6.75 4.58
N ILE A 370 -7.81 6.23 4.54
CA ILE A 370 -6.59 6.97 4.20
C ILE A 370 -5.98 6.40 2.94
N VAL A 371 -5.72 7.25 1.94
CA VAL A 371 -4.99 6.85 0.73
C VAL A 371 -3.86 7.84 0.46
N ALA A 372 -2.65 7.33 0.18
CA ALA A 372 -1.52 8.16 -0.22
C ALA A 372 -0.85 7.58 -1.47
N PHE A 373 -0.44 8.42 -2.41
CA PHE A 373 0.19 8.00 -3.66
C PHE A 373 1.01 9.13 -4.29
N TRP A 374 1.85 8.79 -5.24
CA TRP A 374 2.47 9.78 -6.12
C TRP A 374 1.56 10.11 -7.30
N ARG A 375 1.29 11.40 -7.52
CA ARG A 375 0.56 11.92 -8.68
C ARG A 375 1.56 12.69 -9.57
N PRO A 376 1.87 12.21 -10.79
CA PRO A 376 2.68 12.99 -11.73
C PRO A 376 2.03 14.34 -12.06
N ALA A 377 2.85 15.40 -12.26
CA ALA A 377 2.35 16.75 -12.55
C ALA A 377 1.62 16.83 -13.90
N LEU A 378 1.98 15.96 -14.85
CA LEU A 378 1.33 15.90 -16.17
C LEU A 378 0.51 14.63 -16.28
N PRO A 379 -0.66 14.69 -16.96
CA PRO A 379 -1.43 13.50 -17.30
C PRO A 379 -0.58 12.45 -18.02
N ILE A 380 -0.85 11.18 -17.73
CA ILE A 380 -0.16 10.07 -18.37
C ILE A 380 -0.83 9.81 -19.73
N ALA A 381 -0.06 10.00 -20.82
CA ALA A 381 -0.57 9.90 -22.18
C ALA A 381 -0.94 8.47 -22.56
N ALA A 382 -2.06 8.32 -23.29
CA ALA A 382 -2.50 7.06 -23.86
C ALA A 382 -1.57 6.52 -24.95
N GLY A 383 -1.67 5.22 -25.24
CA GLY A 383 -1.08 4.58 -26.42
C GLY A 383 0.43 4.33 -26.34
N ARG A 384 1.08 4.60 -25.23
CA ARG A 384 2.53 4.33 -25.01
C ARG A 384 2.78 3.68 -23.67
N GLU A 385 3.95 3.05 -23.51
CA GLU A 385 4.41 2.48 -22.26
C GLU A 385 4.91 3.58 -21.32
N HIS A 386 4.52 3.48 -20.05
CA HIS A 386 5.08 4.24 -18.95
C HIS A 386 5.61 3.28 -17.90
N ARG A 387 6.77 3.55 -17.32
CA ARG A 387 7.43 2.62 -16.40
C ARG A 387 7.83 3.34 -15.11
N TRP A 388 7.49 2.71 -13.98
CA TRP A 388 7.96 3.10 -12.64
C TRP A 388 8.61 1.92 -11.97
N ARG A 389 9.73 2.19 -11.30
CA ARG A 389 10.39 1.22 -10.42
C ARG A 389 10.43 1.83 -9.03
N TYR A 390 10.16 1.01 -8.02
CA TYR A 390 10.18 1.41 -6.63
C TYR A 390 10.32 0.20 -5.73
N ARG A 391 10.70 0.44 -4.48
CA ARG A 391 10.62 -0.53 -3.41
C ARG A 391 9.51 -0.16 -2.45
N LEU A 392 8.83 -1.17 -1.95
CA LEU A 392 7.89 -1.09 -0.87
C LEU A 392 8.49 -1.79 0.34
N HIS A 393 8.54 -1.10 1.48
CA HIS A 393 9.15 -1.57 2.71
C HIS A 393 8.10 -1.69 3.79
N TRP A 394 7.65 -2.91 4.10
CA TRP A 394 6.85 -3.16 5.30
C TRP A 394 7.81 -3.36 6.47
N CYS A 395 7.78 -2.45 7.44
CA CYS A 395 8.75 -2.41 8.51
C CYS A 395 8.12 -1.94 9.84
N ARG A 396 8.80 -2.21 10.94
CA ARG A 396 8.40 -1.71 12.27
C ARG A 396 8.72 -0.24 12.44
N GLU A 397 9.89 0.15 11.97
CA GLU A 397 10.42 1.51 12.10
C GLU A 397 10.57 2.14 10.71
N HIS A 398 11.52 3.06 10.57
CA HIS A 398 11.81 3.68 9.28
C HIS A 398 12.65 2.75 8.40
N ALA A 399 12.30 2.66 7.12
CA ALA A 399 13.11 2.02 6.09
C ALA A 399 14.45 2.74 5.83
N TRP A 400 14.58 3.96 6.32
CA TRP A 400 15.81 4.75 6.33
C TRP A 400 16.09 5.26 7.75
N LYS A 401 17.34 5.65 8.02
CA LYS A 401 17.69 6.26 9.31
C LYS A 401 17.49 7.78 9.24
N PRO A 402 16.48 8.36 9.92
CA PRO A 402 16.28 9.79 9.95
C PRO A 402 17.49 10.52 10.56
N GLU A 403 17.95 11.60 9.91
CA GLU A 403 19.02 12.44 10.43
C GLU A 403 18.50 13.44 11.46
N LEU A 404 17.28 13.90 11.26
CA LEU A 404 16.57 14.81 12.13
C LEU A 404 15.75 14.08 13.18
N ALA A 405 15.41 14.76 14.26
CA ALA A 405 14.45 14.23 15.23
C ALA A 405 13.08 14.05 14.58
N THR A 406 12.39 12.99 14.96
CA THR A 406 11.06 12.63 14.45
C THR A 406 9.98 12.98 15.45
N VAL A 407 8.78 13.26 14.95
CA VAL A 407 7.57 13.43 15.77
C VAL A 407 7.20 12.09 16.38
N GLU A 408 7.09 12.03 17.69
CA GLU A 408 6.61 10.84 18.41
C GLU A 408 5.13 10.92 18.74
N ALA A 409 4.65 12.13 19.02
CA ALA A 409 3.24 12.34 19.34
C ALA A 409 2.80 13.76 19.01
N THR A 410 1.56 13.89 18.55
CA THR A 410 0.82 15.13 18.39
C THR A 410 -0.39 15.12 19.31
N ARG A 411 -0.66 16.25 19.99
CA ARG A 411 -1.88 16.44 20.80
C ARG A 411 -2.43 17.81 20.53
N ILE A 412 -3.75 17.89 20.38
CA ILE A 412 -4.43 19.16 20.15
C ILE A 412 -5.62 19.25 21.11
N GLY A 413 -5.73 20.40 21.79
CA GLY A 413 -6.79 20.64 22.75
C GLY A 413 -7.22 22.10 22.78
N ALA A 414 -8.23 22.38 23.60
CA ALA A 414 -8.67 23.74 23.85
C ALA A 414 -7.59 24.51 24.64
N ALA A 415 -7.36 25.74 24.27
CA ALA A 415 -6.62 26.73 25.04
C ALA A 415 -7.58 27.83 25.57
N HIS A 416 -7.03 28.92 26.14
CA HIS A 416 -7.81 30.05 26.58
C HIS A 416 -8.36 30.86 25.38
N ASP A 417 -9.46 31.56 25.59
CA ASP A 417 -10.07 32.52 24.65
C ASP A 417 -10.39 31.93 23.26
N GLY A 418 -10.78 30.64 23.22
CA GLY A 418 -11.15 29.96 21.98
C GLY A 418 -9.97 29.52 21.11
N ALA A 419 -8.73 29.73 21.55
CA ALA A 419 -7.55 29.25 20.88
C ALA A 419 -7.41 27.71 21.00
N ARG A 420 -6.54 27.13 20.18
CA ARG A 420 -6.18 25.71 20.20
C ARG A 420 -4.73 25.56 20.63
N LEU A 421 -4.48 24.75 21.65
CA LEU A 421 -3.13 24.40 22.07
C LEU A 421 -2.67 23.19 21.23
N VAL A 422 -1.55 23.35 20.54
CA VAL A 422 -0.85 22.32 19.81
C VAL A 422 0.39 21.91 20.60
N VAL A 423 0.56 20.62 20.81
CA VAL A 423 1.70 20.01 21.52
C VAL A 423 2.27 18.90 20.67
N VAL A 424 3.58 19.00 20.35
CA VAL A 424 4.30 18.01 19.55
C VAL A 424 5.52 17.53 20.31
N ASP A 425 5.62 16.24 20.54
CA ASP A 425 6.78 15.59 21.15
C ASP A 425 7.71 15.06 20.06
N LEU A 426 9.00 15.30 20.22
CA LEU A 426 10.06 15.04 19.24
C LEU A 426 11.23 14.30 19.87
N ALA A 427 11.77 13.29 19.21
CA ALA A 427 12.95 12.55 19.69
C ALA A 427 13.90 12.14 18.57
N GLY A 428 15.11 11.76 18.97
CA GLY A 428 16.13 11.27 18.04
C GLY A 428 16.99 12.35 17.40
N GLY A 429 17.72 11.97 16.35
CA GLY A 429 18.57 12.85 15.56
C GLY A 429 19.58 13.66 16.38
N ARG A 430 19.91 14.86 15.90
CA ARG A 430 20.76 15.83 16.62
C ARG A 430 20.11 16.36 17.89
N LEU A 431 18.77 16.37 17.95
CA LEU A 431 18.01 16.90 19.08
C LEU A 431 18.31 16.14 20.39
N SER A 432 18.49 14.83 20.30
CA SER A 432 18.80 13.97 21.45
C SER A 432 20.19 14.24 22.05
N LYS A 433 21.09 14.91 21.31
CA LYS A 433 22.47 15.21 21.73
C LYS A 433 22.61 16.61 22.32
N LEU A 434 21.55 17.42 22.31
CA LEU A 434 21.58 18.76 22.88
C LEU A 434 21.72 18.70 24.42
N ALA A 435 22.43 19.68 24.97
CA ALA A 435 22.47 19.89 26.41
C ALA A 435 21.08 20.19 26.96
N GLY A 436 20.80 19.83 28.22
CA GLY A 436 19.48 20.00 28.82
C GLY A 436 19.05 21.46 28.97
N ASP A 437 19.97 22.40 28.96
CA ASP A 437 19.76 23.85 28.99
C ASP A 437 19.75 24.51 27.59
N ALA A 438 19.91 23.73 26.52
CA ALA A 438 19.80 24.23 25.16
C ALA A 438 18.42 24.86 24.93
N LYS A 439 18.38 25.87 24.06
CA LYS A 439 17.17 26.63 23.72
C LYS A 439 16.91 26.57 22.22
N PRO A 440 16.46 25.42 21.67
CA PRO A 440 16.05 25.38 20.29
C PRO A 440 14.89 26.33 20.07
N GLN A 441 14.83 26.93 18.86
CA GLN A 441 13.74 27.82 18.48
C GLN A 441 12.64 27.03 17.79
N VAL A 442 11.39 27.45 18.00
CA VAL A 442 10.22 26.95 17.26
C VAL A 442 10.06 27.80 16.01
N ASP A 443 10.29 27.20 14.84
CA ASP A 443 9.96 27.79 13.54
C ASP A 443 8.57 27.29 13.14
N ALA A 444 7.54 28.12 13.37
CA ALA A 444 6.15 27.75 13.15
C ALA A 444 5.39 28.78 12.33
N GLY A 445 4.43 28.32 11.52
CA GLY A 445 3.58 29.14 10.69
C GLY A 445 2.17 28.56 10.55
N ALA A 446 1.22 29.44 10.27
CA ALA A 446 -0.17 29.12 9.97
C ALA A 446 -0.60 29.83 8.70
N SER A 447 -1.39 29.17 7.84
CA SER A 447 -1.92 29.79 6.63
C SER A 447 -3.01 30.82 6.92
N GLN A 448 -3.74 30.63 8.02
CA GLN A 448 -4.76 31.53 8.54
C GLN A 448 -4.74 31.51 10.08
N GLY A 449 -5.22 32.60 10.69
CA GLY A 449 -5.14 32.80 12.12
C GLY A 449 -3.78 33.32 12.57
N ALA A 450 -3.54 33.34 13.87
CA ALA A 450 -2.29 33.80 14.48
C ALA A 450 -1.72 32.74 15.43
N LEU A 451 -0.40 32.55 15.37
CA LEU A 451 0.32 31.70 16.34
C LEU A 451 0.87 32.55 17.46
N ARG A 452 0.75 32.06 18.70
CA ARG A 452 1.27 32.71 19.90
C ARG A 452 1.83 31.67 20.88
N ASN A 453 2.60 32.14 21.85
CA ASN A 453 3.15 31.33 22.95
C ASN A 453 3.98 30.13 22.49
N ALA A 454 4.73 30.27 21.38
CA ALA A 454 5.58 29.21 20.86
C ALA A 454 6.78 28.97 21.77
N VAL A 455 6.89 27.78 22.34
CA VAL A 455 7.98 27.39 23.25
C VAL A 455 8.48 25.98 22.95
N ALA A 456 9.76 25.75 23.24
CA ALA A 456 10.35 24.42 23.20
C ALA A 456 11.11 24.14 24.51
N TYR A 457 10.95 22.93 25.04
CA TYR A 457 11.65 22.49 26.25
C TYR A 457 11.84 20.99 26.26
N ARG A 458 12.83 20.54 27.01
CA ARG A 458 13.07 19.11 27.24
C ARG A 458 12.12 18.59 28.29
N ASN A 459 11.44 17.50 28.00
CA ASN A 459 10.64 16.76 28.97
C ASN A 459 11.58 15.90 29.83
N ALA A 460 11.65 16.18 31.12
CA ALA A 460 12.55 15.47 32.04
C ALA A 460 12.17 14.01 32.24
N ASP A 461 10.88 13.67 32.14
CA ASP A 461 10.37 12.31 32.39
C ASP A 461 10.64 11.36 31.21
N THR A 462 10.54 11.86 29.98
CA THR A 462 10.70 11.04 28.75
C THR A 462 12.04 11.23 28.06
N GLY A 463 12.72 12.36 28.34
CA GLY A 463 13.93 12.77 27.65
C GLY A 463 13.71 13.33 26.23
N SER A 464 12.47 13.30 25.74
CA SER A 464 12.08 13.89 24.47
C SER A 464 12.05 15.42 24.56
N TRP A 465 11.99 16.09 23.40
CA TRP A 465 11.74 17.50 23.32
C TRP A 465 10.29 17.78 22.97
N ARG A 466 9.70 18.74 23.66
CA ARG A 466 8.34 19.20 23.37
C ARG A 466 8.37 20.58 22.79
N MET A 467 7.73 20.78 21.63
CA MET A 467 7.32 22.09 21.16
C MET A 467 5.82 22.27 21.36
N SER A 468 5.42 23.46 21.76
CA SER A 468 4.02 23.81 21.86
C SER A 468 3.79 25.25 21.43
N PHE A 469 2.60 25.51 20.90
CA PHE A 469 2.13 26.85 20.52
C PHE A 469 0.61 26.88 20.53
N GLU A 470 0.06 28.07 20.55
CA GLU A 470 -1.38 28.29 20.45
C GLU A 470 -1.73 28.81 19.05
N LEU A 471 -2.78 28.25 18.46
CA LEU A 471 -3.45 28.80 17.28
C LEU A 471 -4.68 29.58 17.72
N ASP A 472 -4.67 30.88 17.47
CA ASP A 472 -5.88 31.71 17.50
C ASP A 472 -6.45 31.73 16.07
N PRO A 473 -7.58 31.06 15.81
CA PRO A 473 -8.08 30.94 14.46
C PRO A 473 -8.67 32.25 13.91
N GLY A 474 -9.00 33.22 14.75
CA GLY A 474 -9.53 34.53 14.30
C GLY A 474 -10.78 34.43 13.41
N GLY A 475 -11.57 33.34 13.51
CA GLY A 475 -12.73 33.07 12.65
C GLY A 475 -12.43 32.25 11.40
N ALA A 476 -11.17 31.82 11.18
CA ALA A 476 -10.84 30.87 10.13
C ALA A 476 -11.51 29.50 10.40
N ARG A 477 -11.97 28.86 9.32
CA ARG A 477 -12.54 27.50 9.39
C ARG A 477 -11.51 26.41 9.11
N VAL A 478 -10.43 26.74 8.41
CA VAL A 478 -9.33 25.84 8.07
C VAL A 478 -8.03 26.61 8.18
N SER A 479 -6.99 26.00 8.73
CA SER A 479 -5.64 26.54 8.73
C SER A 479 -4.62 25.42 8.53
N GLU A 480 -3.72 25.58 7.56
CA GLU A 480 -2.56 24.72 7.40
C GLU A 480 -1.48 25.18 8.37
N LEU A 481 -1.05 24.27 9.24
CA LEU A 481 -0.01 24.51 10.24
C LEU A 481 1.27 23.81 9.83
N ARG A 482 2.39 24.50 10.09
CA ARG A 482 3.73 23.97 9.89
C ARG A 482 4.59 24.35 11.10
N ALA A 483 5.36 23.40 11.64
CA ALA A 483 6.28 23.68 12.74
C ALA A 483 7.48 22.72 12.75
N ARG A 484 8.63 23.22 13.23
CA ARG A 484 9.84 22.44 13.45
C ARG A 484 10.71 23.10 14.51
N LEU A 485 11.64 22.35 15.05
CA LEU A 485 12.71 22.91 15.90
C LEU A 485 13.94 23.22 15.06
N ILE A 486 14.55 24.36 15.33
CA ILE A 486 15.75 24.84 14.65
C ILE A 486 16.79 25.35 15.67
N ASP A 487 18.06 25.37 15.26
CA ASP A 487 19.14 26.09 15.94
C ASP A 487 19.92 26.95 14.90
N ALA A 488 21.03 27.55 15.34
CA ALA A 488 21.87 28.34 14.47
C ALA A 488 22.52 27.55 13.31
N GLN A 489 22.52 26.23 13.38
CA GLN A 489 23.09 25.32 12.37
C GLN A 489 22.00 24.77 11.40
N GLY A 490 20.72 25.07 11.63
CA GLY A 490 19.60 24.67 10.80
C GLY A 490 18.58 23.77 11.51
N PRO A 491 17.81 22.95 10.77
CA PRO A 491 16.77 22.10 11.31
C PRO A 491 17.31 21.06 12.30
N LEU A 492 16.63 20.93 13.43
CA LEU A 492 16.85 19.89 14.46
C LEU A 492 15.83 18.77 14.36
N SER A 493 14.63 19.07 13.83
CA SER A 493 13.56 18.10 13.66
C SER A 493 13.04 18.10 12.23
N GLU A 494 12.35 17.01 11.85
CA GLU A 494 11.49 17.03 10.68
C GLU A 494 10.45 18.14 10.78
N THR A 495 9.87 18.53 9.66
CA THR A 495 8.81 19.53 9.59
C THR A 495 7.47 18.83 9.86
N TRP A 496 6.84 19.16 10.98
CA TRP A 496 5.48 18.74 11.33
C TRP A 496 4.46 19.58 10.55
N LEU A 497 3.47 18.92 9.97
CA LEU A 497 2.37 19.50 9.19
C LEU A 497 1.03 19.03 9.74
N TYR A 498 0.06 19.94 9.79
CA TYR A 498 -1.30 19.65 10.24
C TYR A 498 -2.32 20.55 9.58
N ARG A 499 -3.46 20.00 9.18
CA ARG A 499 -4.61 20.79 8.75
C ARG A 499 -5.58 20.92 9.91
N TRP A 500 -5.62 22.11 10.52
CA TRP A 500 -6.64 22.38 11.52
C TRP A 500 -7.97 22.74 10.85
N MET A 501 -9.08 22.16 11.35
CA MET A 501 -10.44 22.44 10.92
C MET A 501 -11.26 22.81 12.16
N ALA A 502 -12.22 23.80 11.99
CA ALA A 502 -13.07 24.32 13.07
C ALA A 502 -14.16 23.33 13.48
#